data_f8c60ed7222ae25955d88c878976e96a
#
_entry.id   f8c60ed7222ae25955d88c878976e96a
#
_cell.length_a   1.000
_cell.length_b   1.000
_cell.length_c   1.000
_cell.angle_alpha   90.00
_cell.angle_beta   90.00
_cell.angle_gamma   90.00
#
_symmetry.space_group_name_H-M   'P 1'
#
loop_
_entity.id
_entity.type
_entity.pdbx_description
1 polymer ?
#
loop_
_entity_poly.entity_id
_entity_poly.type
_entity_poly.pdbx_seq_one_letter_code
_entity_poly.pdbx_strand_id
1 'polypeptide(L)'
;MSDVTFSDWPYPAFVAHRGAGSLAPENTLAALRTGRSFGYRMFEIDAKLSGDGVALLMHDATLERTTDGRGRVDAQPFAALARLDAGSWHSAAFAGEGIPTLGRVARWVLANDAMLNIEIKPTPGRERETGAAVALDARAAWRDAGVPPLLSSFSPMALAAAREAAPELPRALLL
;
A
#
# COMPACT_ATOMS: atom_id res chain seq x y z
N MET A 1 14.00 8.33 23.86
CA MET A 1 14.15 7.79 22.49
C MET A 1 15.01 6.56 22.64
N SER A 2 14.46 5.36 22.56
CA SER A 2 15.26 4.15 22.53
C SER A 2 15.89 4.04 21.15
N ASP A 3 17.21 3.99 21.08
CA ASP A 3 17.93 3.73 19.84
C ASP A 3 17.51 2.33 19.35
N VAL A 4 16.77 2.29 18.24
CA VAL A 4 16.47 1.03 17.55
C VAL A 4 17.79 0.53 16.99
N THR A 5 18.34 -0.51 17.58
CA THR A 5 19.55 -1.15 17.05
C THR A 5 19.16 -2.02 15.85
N PHE A 6 20.08 -2.25 14.91
CA PHE A 6 19.84 -3.14 13.74
C PHE A 6 19.40 -4.56 14.15
N SER A 7 19.69 -4.98 15.37
CA SER A 7 19.25 -6.26 15.94
C SER A 7 17.74 -6.35 16.17
N ASP A 8 17.06 -5.20 16.26
CA ASP A 8 15.61 -5.11 16.56
C ASP A 8 14.76 -4.90 15.30
N TRP A 9 15.40 -4.91 14.10
CA TRP A 9 14.72 -4.77 12.81
C TRP A 9 14.03 -6.07 12.41
N PRO A 10 12.68 -6.18 12.49
CA PRO A 10 11.99 -7.44 12.29
C PRO A 10 11.77 -7.81 10.82
N TYR A 11 12.09 -6.90 9.89
CA TYR A 11 11.74 -7.06 8.48
C TYR A 11 12.87 -7.70 7.68
N PRO A 12 12.55 -8.49 6.60
CA PRO A 12 13.53 -9.05 5.69
C PRO A 12 14.33 -7.96 4.97
N ALA A 13 15.56 -8.30 4.55
CA ALA A 13 16.41 -7.42 3.77
C ALA A 13 15.88 -7.17 2.34
N PHE A 14 15.10 -8.10 1.80
CA PHE A 14 14.54 -8.00 0.45
C PHE A 14 13.05 -7.76 0.50
N VAL A 15 12.60 -6.70 -0.17
CA VAL A 15 11.21 -6.28 -0.26
C VAL A 15 10.80 -6.25 -1.73
N ALA A 16 9.69 -6.90 -2.07
CA ALA A 16 9.18 -6.90 -3.43
C ALA A 16 8.44 -5.58 -3.72
N HIS A 17 9.04 -4.73 -4.55
CA HIS A 17 8.51 -3.41 -4.93
C HIS A 17 7.17 -3.53 -5.66
N ARG A 18 6.14 -2.87 -5.17
CA ARG A 18 4.75 -2.89 -5.66
C ARG A 18 4.17 -4.30 -5.83
N GLY A 19 4.68 -5.23 -5.01
CA GLY A 19 4.25 -6.63 -4.97
C GLY A 19 5.13 -7.61 -5.76
N ALA A 20 5.53 -7.32 -7.00
CA ALA A 20 6.37 -8.20 -7.82
C ALA A 20 7.26 -7.46 -8.83
N GLY A 21 7.48 -6.15 -8.65
CA GLY A 21 8.21 -5.33 -9.63
C GLY A 21 7.54 -5.37 -11.02
N SER A 22 8.30 -5.74 -12.06
CA SER A 22 7.80 -5.83 -13.44
C SER A 22 7.19 -7.19 -13.81
N LEU A 23 7.11 -8.15 -12.89
CA LEU A 23 6.66 -9.53 -13.18
C LEU A 23 5.13 -9.67 -13.16
N ALA A 24 4.43 -8.70 -12.59
CA ALA A 24 2.96 -8.69 -12.50
C ALA A 24 2.48 -7.23 -12.41
N PRO A 25 1.17 -6.96 -12.66
CA PRO A 25 0.64 -5.60 -12.58
C PRO A 25 0.81 -5.03 -11.17
N GLU A 26 1.54 -3.92 -11.08
CA GLU A 26 1.89 -3.27 -9.81
C GLU A 26 0.67 -2.98 -8.94
N ASN A 27 0.86 -3.02 -7.61
CA ASN A 27 -0.17 -2.65 -6.63
C ASN A 27 -1.48 -3.46 -6.73
N THR A 28 -1.40 -4.73 -7.16
CA THR A 28 -2.54 -5.65 -7.23
C THR A 28 -2.31 -6.89 -6.36
N LEU A 29 -3.39 -7.63 -6.07
CA LEU A 29 -3.25 -8.92 -5.39
C LEU A 29 -2.55 -9.96 -6.27
N ALA A 30 -2.64 -9.85 -7.60
CA ALA A 30 -1.89 -10.69 -8.52
C ALA A 30 -0.38 -10.50 -8.34
N ALA A 31 0.08 -9.24 -8.19
CA ALA A 31 1.49 -8.95 -7.92
C ALA A 31 1.96 -9.57 -6.60
N LEU A 32 1.18 -9.44 -5.53
CA LEU A 32 1.53 -10.05 -4.25
C LEU A 32 1.64 -11.58 -4.35
N ARG A 33 0.67 -12.24 -5.02
CA ARG A 33 0.71 -13.69 -5.29
C ARG A 33 1.94 -14.10 -6.10
N THR A 34 2.26 -13.34 -7.14
CA THR A 34 3.45 -13.58 -7.98
C THR A 34 4.73 -13.41 -7.16
N GLY A 35 4.90 -12.31 -6.44
CA GLY A 35 6.09 -12.11 -5.58
C GLY A 35 6.21 -13.22 -4.52
N ARG A 36 5.10 -13.65 -3.93
CA ARG A 36 5.11 -14.77 -2.97
C ARG A 36 5.57 -16.07 -3.61
N SER A 37 5.20 -16.37 -4.85
CA SER A 37 5.65 -17.58 -5.57
C SER A 37 7.15 -17.58 -5.86
N PHE A 38 7.80 -16.40 -5.92
CA PHE A 38 9.24 -16.23 -5.99
C PHE A 38 9.95 -16.24 -4.62
N GLY A 39 9.22 -16.48 -3.53
CA GLY A 39 9.77 -16.61 -2.17
C GLY A 39 9.87 -15.29 -1.39
N TYR A 40 9.39 -14.17 -1.92
CA TYR A 40 9.33 -12.94 -1.15
C TYR A 40 8.40 -13.07 0.05
N ARG A 41 8.84 -12.53 1.18
CA ARG A 41 8.10 -12.52 2.44
C ARG A 41 7.68 -11.13 2.89
N MET A 42 8.22 -10.10 2.27
CA MET A 42 7.84 -8.71 2.49
C MET A 42 7.57 -8.03 1.16
N PHE A 43 6.52 -7.25 1.12
CA PHE A 43 6.07 -6.49 -0.03
C PHE A 43 6.06 -5.01 0.30
N GLU A 44 6.33 -4.20 -0.67
CA GLU A 44 6.06 -2.77 -0.63
C GLU A 44 4.87 -2.49 -1.53
N ILE A 45 4.03 -1.54 -1.13
CA ILE A 45 2.85 -1.10 -1.87
C ILE A 45 2.59 0.39 -1.66
N ASP A 46 1.97 1.03 -2.65
CA ASP A 46 1.60 2.44 -2.60
C ASP A 46 0.13 2.62 -2.17
N ALA A 47 -0.11 3.27 -1.05
CA ALA A 47 -1.45 3.55 -0.52
C ALA A 47 -1.87 5.00 -0.78
N LYS A 48 -3.05 5.19 -1.35
CA LYS A 48 -3.65 6.47 -1.71
C LYS A 48 -5.14 6.50 -1.32
N LEU A 49 -5.74 7.67 -1.21
CA LEU A 49 -7.18 7.81 -0.95
C LEU A 49 -7.97 8.04 -2.24
N SER A 50 -9.12 7.39 -2.34
CA SER A 50 -10.20 7.75 -3.26
C SER A 50 -10.83 9.10 -2.91
N GLY A 51 -11.74 9.60 -3.75
CA GLY A 51 -12.49 10.82 -3.48
C GLY A 51 -13.36 10.76 -2.23
N ASP A 52 -13.85 9.59 -1.88
CA ASP A 52 -14.66 9.31 -0.68
C ASP A 52 -13.84 8.78 0.51
N GLY A 53 -12.50 8.88 0.46
CA GLY A 53 -11.60 8.63 1.58
C GLY A 53 -11.26 7.15 1.83
N VAL A 54 -11.54 6.25 0.90
CA VAL A 54 -11.15 4.84 1.02
C VAL A 54 -9.67 4.66 0.66
N ALA A 55 -8.88 4.04 1.55
CA ALA A 55 -7.50 3.69 1.26
C ALA A 55 -7.43 2.51 0.27
N LEU A 56 -6.78 2.75 -0.87
CA LEU A 56 -6.61 1.82 -1.98
C LEU A 56 -5.15 1.80 -2.46
N LEU A 57 -4.78 0.81 -3.27
CA LEU A 57 -3.44 0.72 -3.82
C LEU A 57 -3.36 1.39 -5.19
N MET A 58 -2.54 2.43 -5.29
CA MET A 58 -2.25 3.13 -6.53
C MET A 58 -1.01 4.01 -6.37
N HIS A 59 -0.07 3.93 -7.32
CA HIS A 59 1.12 4.79 -7.30
C HIS A 59 0.79 6.19 -7.82
N ASP A 60 0.24 6.30 -9.02
CA ASP A 60 0.05 7.56 -9.73
C ASP A 60 -1.14 8.36 -9.17
N ALA A 61 -1.16 9.65 -9.44
CA ALA A 61 -2.31 10.51 -9.15
C ALA A 61 -3.50 10.24 -10.10
N THR A 62 -3.23 9.61 -11.24
CA THR A 62 -4.20 9.36 -12.31
C THR A 62 -4.24 7.88 -12.69
N LEU A 63 -5.28 7.46 -13.41
CA LEU A 63 -5.63 6.06 -13.66
C LEU A 63 -5.01 5.48 -14.92
N GLU A 64 -4.61 6.33 -15.87
CA GLU A 64 -4.37 5.95 -17.27
C GLU A 64 -3.23 4.96 -17.48
N ARG A 65 -2.17 4.98 -16.63
CA ARG A 65 -0.99 4.15 -16.84
C ARG A 65 -1.22 2.68 -16.48
N THR A 66 -1.98 2.44 -15.42
CA THR A 66 -2.10 1.10 -14.82
C THR A 66 -3.53 0.58 -14.73
N THR A 67 -4.48 1.25 -15.41
CA THR A 67 -5.87 0.80 -15.50
C THR A 67 -6.48 1.14 -16.85
N ASP A 68 -7.67 0.61 -17.11
CA ASP A 68 -8.52 1.00 -18.24
C ASP A 68 -9.33 2.29 -17.97
N GLY A 69 -9.20 2.87 -16.76
CA GLY A 69 -9.86 4.12 -16.36
C GLY A 69 -9.11 5.38 -16.78
N ARG A 70 -9.74 6.53 -16.54
CA ARG A 70 -9.18 7.85 -16.84
C ARG A 70 -9.46 8.85 -15.73
N GLY A 71 -8.56 9.84 -15.61
CA GLY A 71 -8.68 10.95 -14.68
C GLY A 71 -8.06 10.66 -13.31
N ARG A 72 -8.32 11.56 -12.37
CA ARG A 72 -7.68 11.52 -11.05
C ARG A 72 -8.35 10.49 -10.14
N VAL A 73 -7.53 9.78 -9.36
CA VAL A 73 -7.96 8.80 -8.35
C VAL A 73 -8.80 9.48 -7.25
N ASP A 74 -8.30 10.60 -6.75
CA ASP A 74 -8.92 11.35 -5.65
C ASP A 74 -10.19 12.13 -6.05
N ALA A 75 -10.56 12.15 -7.32
CA ALA A 75 -11.79 12.73 -7.82
C ALA A 75 -12.94 11.72 -7.95
N GLN A 76 -12.67 10.42 -7.74
CA GLN A 76 -13.65 9.35 -7.94
C GLN A 76 -13.93 8.58 -6.65
N PRO A 77 -15.18 8.16 -6.39
CA PRO A 77 -15.51 7.30 -5.27
C PRO A 77 -14.94 5.90 -5.50
N PHE A 78 -14.57 5.19 -4.44
CA PHE A 78 -14.01 3.85 -4.55
C PHE A 78 -14.91 2.88 -5.32
N ALA A 79 -16.21 3.00 -5.20
CA ALA A 79 -17.16 2.16 -5.94
C ALA A 79 -17.01 2.25 -7.47
N ALA A 80 -16.56 3.38 -8.01
CA ALA A 80 -16.21 3.54 -9.43
C ALA A 80 -14.84 2.93 -9.73
N LEU A 81 -13.83 3.20 -8.90
CA LEU A 81 -12.46 2.69 -9.04
C LEU A 81 -12.39 1.16 -8.95
N ALA A 82 -13.21 0.55 -8.11
CA ALA A 82 -13.27 -0.91 -7.93
C ALA A 82 -13.76 -1.69 -9.16
N ARG A 83 -14.31 -1.01 -10.17
CA ARG A 83 -14.78 -1.62 -11.43
C ARG A 83 -13.72 -1.63 -12.52
N LEU A 84 -12.62 -0.93 -12.32
CA LEU A 84 -11.57 -0.79 -13.32
C LEU A 84 -10.70 -2.05 -13.37
N ASP A 85 -10.22 -2.34 -14.57
CA ASP A 85 -9.22 -3.37 -14.80
C ASP A 85 -7.82 -2.76 -14.60
N ALA A 86 -7.13 -3.24 -13.58
CA ALA A 86 -5.76 -2.85 -13.23
C ALA A 86 -4.72 -3.91 -13.63
N GLY A 87 -5.09 -4.91 -14.42
CA GLY A 87 -4.22 -6.00 -14.84
C GLY A 87 -3.93 -6.06 -16.32
N SER A 88 -4.91 -5.80 -17.18
CA SER A 88 -4.78 -5.95 -18.65
C SER A 88 -3.70 -5.08 -19.28
N TRP A 89 -3.37 -3.93 -18.71
CA TRP A 89 -2.28 -3.07 -19.19
C TRP A 89 -0.90 -3.77 -19.14
N HIS A 90 -0.73 -4.69 -18.20
CA HIS A 90 0.48 -5.47 -18.05
C HIS A 90 0.51 -6.66 -19.02
N SER A 91 -0.52 -7.49 -19.00
CA SER A 91 -0.73 -8.56 -19.95
C SER A 91 -2.15 -9.13 -19.88
N ALA A 92 -2.60 -9.82 -20.93
CA ALA A 92 -3.90 -10.47 -20.98
C ALA A 92 -4.10 -11.54 -19.90
N ALA A 93 -3.02 -12.10 -19.37
CA ALA A 93 -3.07 -13.10 -18.29
C ALA A 93 -3.60 -12.53 -16.97
N PHE A 94 -3.53 -11.21 -16.79
CA PHE A 94 -4.01 -10.49 -15.60
C PHE A 94 -5.30 -9.71 -15.85
N ALA A 95 -5.97 -9.91 -16.98
CA ALA A 95 -7.24 -9.24 -17.28
C ALA A 95 -8.26 -9.48 -16.16
N GLY A 96 -8.96 -8.42 -15.74
CA GLY A 96 -9.94 -8.45 -14.67
C GLY A 96 -9.38 -8.35 -13.25
N GLU A 97 -8.04 -8.18 -13.08
CA GLU A 97 -7.49 -7.84 -11.77
C GLU A 97 -7.90 -6.41 -11.42
N GLY A 98 -8.51 -6.21 -10.26
CA GLY A 98 -9.03 -4.91 -9.85
C GLY A 98 -8.10 -4.15 -8.90
N ILE A 99 -8.37 -2.86 -8.70
CA ILE A 99 -7.71 -2.03 -7.69
C ILE A 99 -8.13 -2.51 -6.29
N PRO A 100 -7.21 -3.02 -5.45
CA PRO A 100 -7.57 -3.50 -4.13
C PRO A 100 -7.61 -2.35 -3.11
N THR A 101 -8.47 -2.47 -2.09
CA THR A 101 -8.34 -1.64 -0.88
C THR A 101 -7.17 -2.09 -0.02
N LEU A 102 -6.62 -1.18 0.78
CA LEU A 102 -5.60 -1.50 1.78
C LEU A 102 -6.06 -2.64 2.72
N GLY A 103 -7.31 -2.60 3.18
CA GLY A 103 -7.86 -3.64 4.04
C GLY A 103 -7.95 -5.02 3.36
N ARG A 104 -8.17 -5.08 2.03
CA ARG A 104 -8.13 -6.36 1.28
C ARG A 104 -6.72 -6.92 1.19
N VAL A 105 -5.75 -6.04 0.97
CA VAL A 105 -4.32 -6.40 0.94
C VAL A 105 -3.85 -6.87 2.31
N ALA A 106 -4.21 -6.15 3.38
CA ALA A 106 -3.87 -6.51 4.75
C ALA A 106 -4.34 -7.94 5.09
N ARG A 107 -5.59 -8.26 4.78
CA ARG A 107 -6.12 -9.63 4.98
C ARG A 107 -5.31 -10.68 4.23
N TRP A 108 -4.91 -10.41 2.99
CA TRP A 108 -4.11 -11.35 2.21
C TRP A 108 -2.71 -11.52 2.81
N VAL A 109 -2.05 -10.43 3.19
CA VAL A 109 -0.71 -10.41 3.78
C VAL A 109 -0.68 -11.22 5.07
N LEU A 110 -1.63 -10.97 5.97
CA LEU A 110 -1.74 -11.68 7.25
C LEU A 110 -2.05 -13.18 7.06
N ALA A 111 -2.94 -13.52 6.13
CA ALA A 111 -3.29 -14.92 5.84
C ALA A 111 -2.13 -15.72 5.19
N ASN A 112 -1.08 -15.04 4.68
CA ASN A 112 0.07 -15.66 4.04
C ASN A 112 1.38 -15.52 4.84
N ASP A 113 1.32 -15.14 6.13
CA ASP A 113 2.49 -14.88 6.99
C ASP A 113 3.52 -13.98 6.31
N ALA A 114 3.05 -12.93 5.64
CA ALA A 114 3.87 -11.96 4.95
C ALA A 114 3.93 -10.64 5.71
N MET A 115 4.88 -9.79 5.36
CA MET A 115 5.10 -8.47 5.93
C MET A 115 4.84 -7.40 4.88
N LEU A 116 4.57 -6.18 5.32
CA LEU A 116 4.21 -5.09 4.42
C LEU A 116 4.96 -3.80 4.77
N ASN A 117 5.51 -3.14 3.76
CA ASN A 117 5.82 -1.72 3.76
C ASN A 117 4.71 -0.99 3.00
N ILE A 118 4.01 -0.09 3.67
CA ILE A 118 2.95 0.72 3.09
C ILE A 118 3.52 2.11 2.83
N GLU A 119 3.87 2.41 1.57
CA GLU A 119 4.20 3.77 1.19
C GLU A 119 2.94 4.63 1.14
N ILE A 120 2.88 5.65 1.99
CA ILE A 120 1.79 6.62 2.00
C ILE A 120 2.03 7.61 0.85
N LYS A 121 1.17 7.57 -0.17
CA LYS A 121 1.21 8.41 -1.39
C LYS A 121 0.11 9.47 -1.36
N PRO A 122 0.26 10.56 -0.62
CA PRO A 122 -0.80 11.56 -0.54
C PRO A 122 -0.98 12.28 -1.87
N THR A 123 -2.21 12.67 -2.17
CA THR A 123 -2.48 13.72 -3.13
C THR A 123 -2.08 15.07 -2.54
N PRO A 124 -1.46 16.00 -3.31
CA PRO A 124 -1.14 17.34 -2.84
C PRO A 124 -2.35 18.03 -2.18
N GLY A 125 -2.15 18.53 -0.96
CA GLY A 125 -3.18 19.14 -0.12
C GLY A 125 -3.97 18.15 0.76
N ARG A 126 -3.78 16.82 0.60
CA ARG A 126 -4.42 15.78 1.42
C ARG A 126 -3.40 14.95 2.22
N GLU A 127 -2.21 15.49 2.49
CA GLU A 127 -1.11 14.76 3.13
C GLU A 127 -1.51 14.26 4.51
N ARG A 128 -2.05 15.14 5.34
CA ARG A 128 -2.45 14.78 6.71
C ARG A 128 -3.62 13.78 6.71
N GLU A 129 -4.60 14.00 5.85
CA GLU A 129 -5.75 13.11 5.71
C GLU A 129 -5.32 11.71 5.30
N THR A 130 -4.47 11.61 4.25
CA THR A 130 -3.98 10.33 3.75
C THR A 130 -3.13 9.60 4.81
N GLY A 131 -2.23 10.34 5.48
CA GLY A 131 -1.39 9.78 6.53
C GLY A 131 -2.19 9.21 7.70
N ALA A 132 -3.19 9.95 8.18
CA ALA A 132 -4.05 9.51 9.27
C ALA A 132 -4.91 8.31 8.87
N ALA A 133 -5.57 8.35 7.70
CA ALA A 133 -6.46 7.28 7.24
C ALA A 133 -5.69 5.96 7.04
N VAL A 134 -4.55 5.99 6.34
CA VAL A 134 -3.72 4.79 6.12
C VAL A 134 -3.22 4.22 7.45
N ALA A 135 -2.79 5.07 8.38
CA ALA A 135 -2.32 4.60 9.69
C ALA A 135 -3.42 3.98 10.53
N LEU A 136 -4.64 4.54 10.51
CA LEU A 136 -5.80 3.99 11.22
C LEU A 136 -6.23 2.63 10.64
N ASP A 137 -6.28 2.51 9.32
CA ASP A 137 -6.59 1.24 8.64
C ASP A 137 -5.54 0.18 8.94
N ALA A 138 -4.25 0.56 8.88
CA ALA A 138 -3.14 -0.33 9.21
C ALA A 138 -3.22 -0.79 10.69
N ARG A 139 -3.40 0.13 11.63
CA ARG A 139 -3.56 -0.18 13.06
C ARG A 139 -4.71 -1.15 13.31
N ALA A 140 -5.85 -0.91 12.67
CA ALA A 140 -7.01 -1.77 12.82
C ALA A 140 -6.76 -3.19 12.29
N ALA A 141 -6.11 -3.31 11.11
CA ALA A 141 -5.85 -4.59 10.47
C ALA A 141 -4.78 -5.43 11.19
N TRP A 142 -3.73 -4.79 11.75
CA TRP A 142 -2.61 -5.47 12.43
C TRP A 142 -2.72 -5.49 13.95
N ARG A 143 -3.90 -5.20 14.53
CA ARG A 143 -4.11 -5.12 15.99
C ARG A 143 -3.55 -6.32 16.76
N ASP A 144 -3.75 -7.52 16.22
CA ASP A 144 -3.40 -8.79 16.88
C ASP A 144 -2.21 -9.49 16.17
N ALA A 145 -1.51 -8.79 15.27
CA ALA A 145 -0.39 -9.35 14.52
C ALA A 145 0.94 -9.20 15.31
N GLY A 146 1.80 -10.21 15.20
CA GLY A 146 3.10 -10.21 15.89
C GLY A 146 4.10 -9.18 15.34
N VAL A 147 4.02 -8.86 14.03
CA VAL A 147 4.88 -7.87 13.37
C VAL A 147 3.99 -6.82 12.71
N PRO A 148 4.07 -5.54 13.10
CA PRO A 148 3.30 -4.46 12.49
C PRO A 148 3.80 -4.16 11.07
N PRO A 149 2.99 -3.51 10.21
CA PRO A 149 3.48 -3.02 8.93
C PRO A 149 4.41 -1.81 9.15
N LEU A 150 5.38 -1.64 8.25
CA LEU A 150 6.17 -0.41 8.17
C LEU A 150 5.37 0.63 7.37
N LEU A 151 5.25 1.84 7.87
CA LEU A 151 4.70 2.97 7.12
C LEU A 151 5.85 3.80 6.56
N SER A 152 5.87 4.08 5.27
CA SER A 152 6.88 4.95 4.67
C SER A 152 6.24 6.06 3.84
N SER A 153 6.96 7.15 3.62
CA SER A 153 6.50 8.23 2.73
C SER A 153 7.63 9.20 2.41
N PHE A 154 7.56 9.85 1.25
CA PHE A 154 8.33 11.06 0.93
C PHE A 154 7.73 12.33 1.56
N SER A 155 6.53 12.26 2.16
CA SER A 155 5.86 13.39 2.80
C SER A 155 6.04 13.38 4.31
N PRO A 156 6.85 14.30 4.89
CA PRO A 156 6.95 14.45 6.33
C PRO A 156 5.60 14.75 7.01
N MET A 157 4.71 15.50 6.31
CA MET A 157 3.37 15.82 6.83
C MET A 157 2.48 14.58 6.94
N ALA A 158 2.53 13.68 5.95
CA ALA A 158 1.79 12.43 6.01
C ALA A 158 2.29 11.54 7.15
N LEU A 159 3.63 11.43 7.33
CA LEU A 159 4.23 10.68 8.43
C LEU A 159 3.92 11.28 9.81
N ALA A 160 3.87 12.61 9.92
CA ALA A 160 3.48 13.26 11.17
C ALA A 160 2.02 12.93 11.54
N ALA A 161 1.11 13.01 10.57
CA ALA A 161 -0.30 12.64 10.78
C ALA A 161 -0.46 11.13 11.09
N ALA A 162 0.30 10.27 10.42
CA ALA A 162 0.33 8.84 10.73
C ALA A 162 0.82 8.56 12.16
N ARG A 163 1.83 9.33 12.62
CA ARG A 163 2.31 9.24 14.01
C ARG A 163 1.25 9.67 15.02
N GLU A 164 0.50 10.71 14.74
CA GLU A 164 -0.58 11.16 15.62
C GLU A 164 -1.72 10.12 15.70
N ALA A 165 -2.05 9.50 14.55
CA ALA A 165 -3.15 8.54 14.45
C ALA A 165 -2.81 7.15 15.00
N ALA A 166 -1.58 6.66 14.82
CA ALA A 166 -1.10 5.35 15.26
C ALA A 166 0.38 5.45 15.69
N PRO A 167 0.66 5.97 16.91
CA PRO A 167 2.02 6.22 17.38
C PRO A 167 2.88 4.95 17.51
N GLU A 168 2.25 3.81 17.71
CA GLU A 168 2.89 2.49 17.86
C GLU A 168 3.43 1.90 16.53
N LEU A 169 2.90 2.31 15.38
CA LEU A 169 3.36 1.79 14.10
C LEU A 169 4.73 2.39 13.71
N PRO A 170 5.70 1.56 13.26
CA PRO A 170 7.00 2.04 12.78
C PRO A 170 6.85 2.86 11.50
N ARG A 171 7.71 3.88 11.36
CA ARG A 171 7.69 4.82 10.23
C ARG A 171 9.08 5.06 9.69
N ALA A 172 9.16 5.25 8.37
CA ALA A 172 10.39 5.60 7.65
C ALA A 172 10.16 6.80 6.72
N LEU A 173 11.04 7.77 6.74
CA LEU A 173 11.10 8.83 5.75
C LEU A 173 11.90 8.34 4.54
N LEU A 174 11.31 8.46 3.36
CA LEU A 174 11.99 8.22 2.07
C LEU A 174 12.67 9.52 1.62
N LEU A 175 13.89 9.39 1.04
CA LEU A 175 14.76 10.50 0.63
C LEU A 175 14.94 10.52 -0.89
#